data_14231b3975b5866985c9b90e0cc73ca0
#
_entry.id   14231b3975b5866985c9b90e0cc73ca0
#
_cell.length_a   1.000
_cell.length_b   1.000
_cell.length_c   1.000
_cell.angle_alpha   90.00
_cell.angle_beta   90.00
_cell.angle_gamma   90.00
#
_symmetry.space_group_name_H-M   'P 1'
#
loop_
_entity.id
_entity.type
_entity.pdbx_description
1 polymer ?
#
loop_
_entity_poly.entity_id
_entity_poly.type
_entity_poly.pdbx_seq_one_letter_code
_entity_poly.pdbx_strand_id
1 'polypeptide(L)'
;MKWAKEGTDQVTYDVTFPFIRMVAGPVDYTQGAMVNANKENFRAIYTEPMSQGTRCRQLAEYVIFESPLNKLCDSPTNYEKEQECTSFNLLLMFLLYGMKLVLCRQRLVSV
;
A
#
# COMPACT_ATOMS: atom_id res chain seq x y z
N MET A 1 -6.86 -3.25 9.99
CA MET A 1 -7.05 -2.00 9.26
C MET A 1 -6.25 -0.91 9.94
N LYS A 2 -5.35 -0.28 9.20
CA LYS A 2 -4.46 0.75 9.75
C LYS A 2 -5.16 2.11 9.64
N TRP A 3 -5.67 2.61 10.74
CA TRP A 3 -6.30 3.92 10.80
C TRP A 3 -5.23 4.97 11.09
N ALA A 4 -4.90 5.77 10.10
CA ALA A 4 -4.13 6.98 10.35
C ALA A 4 -5.08 8.05 10.90
N LYS A 5 -4.85 8.44 12.15
CA LYS A 5 -5.53 9.61 12.73
C LYS A 5 -4.79 10.88 12.33
N GLU A 6 -5.51 11.97 12.22
CA GLU A 6 -4.91 13.30 12.13
C GLU A 6 -3.91 13.51 13.29
N GLY A 7 -2.76 14.07 12.99
CA GLY A 7 -1.69 14.29 13.95
C GLY A 7 -0.81 13.09 14.29
N THR A 8 -1.10 11.89 13.79
CA THR A 8 -0.24 10.71 13.97
C THR A 8 0.95 10.78 13.02
N ASP A 9 2.15 10.51 13.52
CA ASP A 9 3.34 10.32 12.69
C ASP A 9 3.36 8.90 12.13
N GLN A 10 2.73 8.74 10.97
CA GLN A 10 2.62 7.44 10.33
C GLN A 10 3.96 6.91 9.84
N VAL A 11 4.86 7.79 9.40
CA VAL A 11 6.18 7.39 8.87
C VAL A 11 7.02 6.71 9.95
N THR A 12 7.11 7.33 11.12
CA THR A 12 7.82 6.76 12.28
C THR A 12 7.13 5.47 12.76
N TYR A 13 5.81 5.45 12.78
CA TYR A 13 5.07 4.25 13.15
C TYR A 13 5.36 3.07 12.21
N ASP A 14 5.39 3.30 10.91
CA ASP A 14 5.62 2.24 9.91
C ASP A 14 7.02 1.65 9.97
N VAL A 15 8.02 2.44 10.37
CA VAL A 15 9.39 1.95 10.59
C VAL A 15 9.49 1.08 11.86
N THR A 16 8.74 1.41 12.89
CA THR A 16 8.78 0.68 14.17
C THR A 16 7.85 -0.52 14.22
N PHE A 17 6.76 -0.48 13.45
CA PHE A 17 5.70 -1.49 13.45
C PHE A 17 6.17 -2.93 13.23
N PRO A 18 7.11 -3.23 12.29
CA PRO A 18 7.60 -4.59 12.10
C PRO A 18 8.25 -5.18 13.35
N PHE A 19 8.99 -4.38 14.09
CA PHE A 19 9.70 -4.83 15.30
C PHE A 19 8.79 -5.11 16.50
N ILE A 20 7.57 -4.58 16.47
CA ILE A 20 6.60 -4.75 17.56
C ILE A 20 5.57 -5.81 17.18
N ARG A 21 4.85 -5.59 16.07
CA ARG A 21 3.69 -6.41 15.71
C ARG A 21 4.04 -7.65 14.89
N MET A 22 5.01 -7.54 13.99
CA MET A 22 5.34 -8.65 13.09
C MET A 22 6.17 -9.74 13.77
N VAL A 23 6.65 -9.52 14.97
CA VAL A 23 7.23 -10.57 15.82
C VAL A 23 6.23 -11.70 16.08
N ALA A 24 4.93 -11.40 16.12
CA ALA A 24 3.86 -12.37 16.29
C ALA A 24 3.43 -13.08 14.98
N GLY A 25 3.98 -12.68 13.84
CA GLY A 25 3.67 -13.24 12.52
C GLY A 25 3.11 -12.21 11.53
N PRO A 26 2.57 -12.68 10.38
CA PRO A 26 2.03 -11.82 9.33
C PRO A 26 0.95 -10.85 9.83
N VAL A 27 0.80 -9.75 9.11
CA VAL A 27 -0.12 -8.67 9.48
C VAL A 27 -1.01 -8.27 8.31
N ASP A 28 -2.26 -7.94 8.60
CA ASP A 28 -3.14 -7.30 7.62
C ASP A 28 -2.86 -5.80 7.57
N TYR A 29 -2.53 -5.29 6.39
CA TYR A 29 -2.30 -3.88 6.13
C TYR A 29 -2.81 -3.49 4.76
N THR A 30 -3.02 -2.19 4.55
CA THR A 30 -3.47 -1.64 3.27
C THR A 30 -2.61 -0.45 2.91
N GLN A 31 -1.95 -0.52 1.77
CA GLN A 31 -1.06 0.51 1.25
C GLN A 31 -1.41 0.83 -0.21
N GLY A 32 -0.72 1.80 -0.80
CA GLY A 32 -0.83 2.11 -2.21
C GLY A 32 -1.61 3.38 -2.53
N ALA A 33 -1.88 4.25 -1.56
CA ALA A 33 -2.44 5.57 -1.85
C ALA A 33 -1.47 6.41 -2.68
N MET A 34 -1.93 6.92 -3.83
CA MET A 34 -1.08 7.68 -4.76
C MET A 34 -0.92 9.14 -4.34
N VAL A 35 -1.84 9.67 -3.53
CA VAL A 35 -1.75 11.03 -3.00
C VAL A 35 -0.84 11.06 -1.78
N ASN A 36 0.25 11.82 -1.89
CA ASN A 36 1.20 12.04 -0.79
C ASN A 36 0.76 13.23 0.06
N ALA A 37 0.90 13.10 1.36
CA ALA A 37 0.64 14.16 2.30
C ALA A 37 1.76 14.30 3.32
N ASN A 38 1.95 15.51 3.84
CA ASN A 38 2.74 15.73 5.04
C ASN A 38 1.89 15.50 6.28
N LYS A 39 2.54 15.35 7.44
CA LYS A 39 1.84 15.18 8.72
C LYS A 39 0.78 16.27 8.98
N GLU A 40 1.05 17.49 8.56
CA GLU A 40 0.17 18.65 8.75
C GLU A 40 -1.01 18.67 7.77
N ASN A 41 -0.81 18.15 6.56
CA ASN A 41 -1.80 18.19 5.49
C ASN A 41 -2.59 16.88 5.35
N PHE A 42 -2.22 15.88 6.13
CA PHE A 42 -2.92 14.60 6.11
C PHE A 42 -4.34 14.74 6.62
N ARG A 43 -5.30 14.22 5.83
CA ARG A 43 -6.72 14.12 6.21
C ARG A 43 -7.22 12.70 5.93
N ALA A 44 -7.96 12.17 6.86
CA ALA A 44 -8.59 10.85 6.73
C ALA A 44 -9.92 10.98 5.95
N ILE A 45 -9.81 11.18 4.63
CA ILE A 45 -10.97 11.33 3.74
C ILE A 45 -11.22 10.00 3.04
N TYR A 46 -12.41 9.44 3.17
CA TYR A 46 -12.75 8.13 2.63
C TYR A 46 -12.70 8.08 1.10
N THR A 47 -13.13 9.14 0.44
CA THR A 47 -13.20 9.24 -1.03
C THR A 47 -11.87 9.62 -1.70
N GLU A 48 -10.92 10.12 -0.92
CA GLU A 48 -9.60 10.53 -1.40
C GLU A 48 -8.51 9.96 -0.49
N PRO A 49 -8.18 8.68 -0.64
CA PRO A 49 -7.17 8.07 0.18
C PRO A 49 -5.81 8.73 -0.04
N MET A 50 -5.14 9.05 1.04
CA MET A 50 -3.81 9.65 1.02
C MET A 50 -2.91 8.99 2.06
N SER A 51 -1.60 9.12 1.87
CA SER A 51 -0.60 8.59 2.80
C SER A 51 0.41 9.64 3.18
N GLN A 52 0.85 9.63 4.43
CA GLN A 52 1.98 10.47 4.85
C GLN A 52 3.28 9.94 4.24
N GLY A 53 4.12 10.87 3.77
CA GLY A 53 5.41 10.54 3.19
C GLY A 53 5.35 10.23 1.69
N THR A 54 6.25 9.39 1.20
CA THR A 54 6.46 9.15 -0.23
C THR A 54 5.80 7.87 -0.73
N ARG A 55 5.53 7.80 -2.04
CA ARG A 55 5.09 6.57 -2.71
C ARG A 55 6.13 5.45 -2.61
N CYS A 56 7.42 5.80 -2.70
CA CYS A 56 8.51 4.83 -2.52
C CYS A 56 8.46 4.13 -1.17
N ARG A 57 8.10 4.83 -0.10
CA ARG A 57 7.91 4.23 1.21
C ARG A 57 6.80 3.17 1.16
N GLN A 58 5.67 3.47 0.56
CA GLN A 58 4.57 2.53 0.44
C GLN A 58 4.93 1.29 -0.39
N LEU A 59 5.71 1.47 -1.45
CA LEU A 59 6.23 0.35 -2.24
C LEU A 59 7.18 -0.52 -1.42
N ALA A 60 8.07 0.09 -0.62
CA ALA A 60 8.95 -0.65 0.27
C ALA A 60 8.19 -1.47 1.32
N GLU A 61 7.06 -0.98 1.80
CA GLU A 61 6.23 -1.69 2.78
C GLU A 61 5.67 -3.01 2.23
N TYR A 62 5.41 -3.13 0.93
CA TYR A 62 5.02 -4.39 0.30
C TYR A 62 6.09 -5.48 0.39
N VAL A 63 7.36 -5.08 0.50
CA VAL A 63 8.49 -6.00 0.69
C VAL A 63 8.72 -6.30 2.16
N ILE A 64 8.65 -5.29 3.02
CA ILE A 64 9.00 -5.37 4.44
C ILE A 64 7.88 -6.00 5.26
N PHE A 65 6.62 -5.67 4.96
CA PHE A 65 5.48 -6.17 5.71
C PHE A 65 5.04 -7.51 5.15
N GLU A 66 5.20 -8.56 5.94
CA GLU A 66 4.68 -9.86 5.60
C GLU A 66 3.16 -9.89 5.75
N SER A 67 2.48 -10.19 4.65
CA SER A 67 1.02 -10.33 4.62
C SER A 67 0.59 -11.41 3.63
N PRO A 68 -0.34 -12.27 4.01
CA PRO A 68 -0.88 -13.29 3.11
C PRO A 68 -1.78 -12.70 2.01
N LEU A 69 -2.24 -11.46 2.19
CA LEU A 69 -3.12 -10.77 1.25
C LEU A 69 -2.74 -9.29 1.16
N ASN A 70 -2.14 -8.90 0.06
CA ASN A 70 -1.86 -7.50 -0.24
C ASN A 70 -3.04 -6.84 -0.94
N LYS A 71 -3.31 -5.60 -0.56
CA LYS A 71 -4.42 -4.80 -1.07
C LYS A 71 -3.90 -3.49 -1.63
N LEU A 72 -4.57 -2.99 -2.65
CA LEU A 72 -4.40 -1.65 -3.18
C LEU A 72 -5.53 -0.76 -2.65
N CYS A 73 -5.20 0.39 -2.09
CA CYS A 73 -6.17 1.22 -1.38
C CYS A 73 -6.67 2.45 -2.16
N ASP A 74 -6.21 2.64 -3.39
CA ASP A 74 -6.58 3.80 -4.20
C ASP A 74 -7.52 3.44 -5.36
N SER A 75 -8.03 4.46 -6.04
CA SER A 75 -8.89 4.30 -7.20
C SER A 75 -8.10 3.90 -8.45
N PRO A 76 -8.69 3.15 -9.39
CA PRO A 76 -8.05 2.82 -10.66
C PRO A 76 -7.56 4.05 -11.43
N THR A 77 -8.33 5.14 -11.41
CA THR A 77 -7.98 6.40 -12.09
C THR A 77 -6.69 7.01 -11.54
N ASN A 78 -6.46 6.92 -10.24
CA ASN A 78 -5.22 7.43 -9.63
C ASN A 78 -4.02 6.55 -9.98
N TYR A 79 -4.22 5.24 -10.08
CA TYR A 79 -3.17 4.33 -10.55
C TYR A 79 -2.83 4.54 -12.02
N GLU A 80 -3.79 4.86 -12.87
CA GLU A 80 -3.54 5.18 -14.28
C GLU A 80 -2.71 6.46 -14.46
N LYS A 81 -2.91 7.46 -13.61
CA LYS A 81 -2.12 8.69 -13.63
C LYS A 81 -0.66 8.48 -13.22
N GLU A 82 -0.41 7.52 -12.35
CA GLU A 82 0.89 7.24 -11.75
C GLU A 82 1.48 5.92 -12.27
N GLN A 83 1.61 5.79 -13.57
CA GLN A 83 1.99 4.55 -14.26
C GLN A 83 3.33 3.98 -13.80
N GLU A 84 4.32 4.80 -13.49
CA GLU A 84 5.61 4.34 -12.97
C GLU A 84 5.45 3.55 -11.66
N CYS A 85 4.74 4.13 -10.70
CA CYS A 85 4.49 3.48 -9.42
C CYS A 85 3.63 2.23 -9.58
N THR A 86 2.64 2.28 -10.46
CA THR A 86 1.75 1.15 -10.71
C THR A 86 2.48 0.00 -11.40
N SER A 87 3.32 0.27 -12.39
CA SER A 87 4.12 -0.73 -13.07
C SER A 87 5.12 -1.40 -12.12
N PHE A 88 5.78 -0.62 -11.28
CA PHE A 88 6.70 -1.14 -10.27
C PHE A 88 5.96 -2.00 -9.23
N ASN A 89 4.80 -1.55 -8.78
CA ASN A 89 3.98 -2.29 -7.83
C ASN A 89 3.50 -3.64 -8.38
N LEU A 90 3.05 -3.64 -9.64
CA LEU A 90 2.66 -4.88 -10.33
C LEU A 90 3.84 -5.84 -10.51
N LEU A 91 5.01 -5.31 -10.89
CA LEU A 91 6.23 -6.11 -11.02
C LEU A 91 6.64 -6.70 -9.67
N LEU A 92 6.61 -5.90 -8.61
CA LEU A 92 6.94 -6.34 -7.27
C LEU A 92 5.99 -7.43 -6.78
N MET A 93 4.69 -7.24 -6.97
CA MET A 93 3.68 -8.24 -6.63
C MET A 93 3.85 -9.53 -7.43
N PHE A 94 4.22 -9.44 -8.70
CA PHE A 94 4.51 -10.60 -9.53
C PHE A 94 5.73 -11.37 -9.03
N LEU A 95 6.80 -10.68 -8.67
CA LEU A 95 8.04 -11.28 -8.16
C LEU A 95 7.83 -11.94 -6.78
N LEU A 96 7.06 -11.32 -5.91
CA LEU A 96 6.83 -11.82 -4.55
C LEU A 96 5.76 -12.93 -4.47
N TYR A 97 4.74 -12.85 -5.31
CA TYR A 97 3.57 -13.72 -5.21
C TYR A 97 3.35 -14.63 -6.42
N GLY A 98 4.20 -14.53 -7.45
CA GLY A 98 4.19 -15.44 -8.60
C GLY A 98 2.86 -15.50 -9.35
N MET A 99 2.42 -16.71 -9.66
CA MET A 99 1.24 -16.97 -10.52
C MET A 99 -0.10 -16.48 -9.97
N LYS A 100 -0.24 -16.11 -8.71
CA LYS A 100 -1.51 -15.63 -8.16
C LYS A 100 -1.98 -14.33 -8.81
N LEU A 101 -1.04 -13.48 -9.22
CA LEU A 101 -1.36 -12.23 -9.91
C LEU A 101 -1.86 -12.45 -11.34
N VAL A 102 -1.31 -13.43 -12.02
CA VAL A 102 -1.73 -13.81 -13.39
C VAL A 102 -3.18 -14.28 -13.40
N LEU A 103 -3.59 -15.06 -12.40
CA LEU A 103 -4.97 -15.52 -12.25
C LEU A 103 -5.95 -14.37 -11.95
N CYS A 104 -5.57 -13.40 -11.15
CA CYS A 104 -6.39 -12.21 -10.92
C CYS A 104 -6.54 -11.36 -12.18
N ARG A 105 -5.47 -11.18 -12.96
CA ARG A 105 -5.51 -10.43 -14.22
C ARG A 105 -6.40 -11.10 -15.27
N GLN A 106 -6.35 -12.41 -15.39
CA GLN A 106 -7.21 -13.16 -16.32
C GLN A 106 -8.69 -13.06 -15.95
N ARG A 107 -9.04 -13.02 -14.67
CA ARG A 107 -10.43 -12.82 -14.25
C ARG A 107 -10.95 -11.39 -14.49
N LEU A 108 -10.08 -10.38 -14.43
CA LEU A 108 -10.46 -8.98 -14.71
C LEU A 108 -10.62 -8.69 -16.21
N VAL A 109 -9.99 -9.48 -17.08
CA VAL A 109 -10.08 -9.33 -18.55
C VAL A 109 -11.21 -10.19 -19.13
N SER A 110 -11.77 -11.13 -18.40
CA SER A 110 -12.84 -12.02 -18.85
C SER A 110 -14.25 -11.61 -18.38
N VAL A 111 -14.41 -10.37 -17.91
CA VAL A 111 -15.72 -9.79 -17.57
C VAL A 111 -16.10 -8.71 -18.57
#